data_09ce2552168898b8386aba54a51a899d
#
_entry.id   09ce2552168898b8386aba54a51a899d
#
_cell.length_a   1.000
_cell.length_b   1.000
_cell.length_c   1.000
_cell.angle_alpha   90.00
_cell.angle_beta   90.00
_cell.angle_gamma   90.00
#
_symmetry.space_group_name_H-M   'P 1'
#
loop_
_entity.id
_entity.type
_entity.pdbx_description
1 polymer ?
#
loop_
_entity_poly.entity_id
_entity_poly.type
_entity_poly.pdbx_seq_one_letter_code
_entity_poly.pdbx_strand_id
1 'polypeptide(L)'
;MGERVCQRTATELSSYPTELEAHVTLTDQRRIRIRALHSREERPMRVLHARLSPRTRYLRFLSPIPTLPDALVRRLACVDYRRRLAVVAEDEAAGCAGVVALASFSAVDETTAEVAVVVQDDWQRQGVGTALVSTLLDAAEKRGFDRFVASIAADNWIIRRLLDRFGRVVTSHTSLGVSELVFVRR
;
A
#
# COMPACT_ATOMS: atom_id res chain seq x y z
N MET A 1 -13.93 0.83 -17.73
CA MET A 1 -13.20 -0.42 -18.06
C MET A 1 -12.66 -1.13 -16.80
N GLY A 2 -13.24 -0.86 -15.62
CA GLY A 2 -12.77 -1.34 -14.31
C GLY A 2 -13.56 -2.47 -13.65
N GLU A 3 -14.70 -2.88 -14.18
CA GLU A 3 -15.59 -3.84 -13.49
C GLU A 3 -15.29 -5.32 -13.78
N ARG A 4 -14.53 -5.64 -14.82
CA ARG A 4 -14.25 -7.04 -15.22
C ARG A 4 -13.14 -7.74 -14.44
N VAL A 5 -12.40 -7.08 -13.58
CA VAL A 5 -11.23 -7.67 -12.89
C VAL A 5 -11.63 -8.46 -11.63
N CYS A 6 -12.77 -8.15 -11.01
CA CYS A 6 -13.21 -8.83 -9.78
C CYS A 6 -14.10 -10.06 -10.02
N GLN A 7 -14.44 -10.38 -11.28
CA GLN A 7 -15.31 -11.51 -11.63
C GLN A 7 -14.56 -12.79 -12.07
N ARG A 8 -13.21 -12.78 -11.98
CA ARG A 8 -12.45 -14.01 -12.24
C ARG A 8 -12.74 -15.04 -11.18
N THR A 9 -13.12 -16.22 -11.63
CA THR A 9 -13.58 -17.39 -10.89
C THR A 9 -12.61 -17.79 -9.78
N ALA A 10 -13.13 -18.37 -8.69
CA ALA A 10 -12.42 -18.82 -7.49
C ALA A 10 -11.19 -19.73 -7.74
N THR A 11 -10.95 -20.16 -8.96
CA THR A 11 -9.87 -21.09 -9.36
C THR A 11 -8.52 -20.40 -9.57
N GLU A 12 -8.43 -19.05 -9.56
CA GLU A 12 -7.19 -18.30 -9.82
C GLU A 12 -6.68 -17.51 -8.60
N LEU A 13 -7.27 -17.66 -7.44
CA LEU A 13 -6.72 -17.08 -6.21
C LEU A 13 -5.49 -17.90 -5.81
N SER A 14 -4.30 -17.28 -5.88
CA SER A 14 -3.12 -17.79 -5.18
C SER A 14 -3.46 -17.96 -3.69
N SER A 15 -2.85 -18.95 -3.04
CA SER A 15 -3.04 -19.15 -1.60
C SER A 15 -2.67 -17.86 -0.84
N TYR A 16 -3.34 -17.64 0.29
CA TYR A 16 -3.01 -16.50 1.18
C TYR A 16 -1.51 -16.56 1.56
N PRO A 17 -0.75 -15.47 1.38
CA PRO A 17 0.70 -15.45 1.57
C PRO A 17 1.07 -15.30 3.05
N THR A 18 1.03 -16.39 3.82
CA THR A 18 1.38 -16.42 5.24
C THR A 18 2.84 -16.02 5.51
N GLU A 19 3.70 -16.17 4.53
CA GLU A 19 5.11 -15.75 4.59
C GLU A 19 5.30 -14.23 4.74
N LEU A 20 4.25 -13.45 4.53
CA LEU A 20 4.26 -12.00 4.75
C LEU A 20 3.87 -11.60 6.18
N GLU A 21 3.49 -12.56 7.00
CA GLU A 21 3.18 -12.27 8.40
C GLU A 21 4.45 -12.04 9.19
N ALA A 22 4.54 -10.89 9.87
CA ALA A 22 5.69 -10.51 10.66
C ALA A 22 5.29 -9.63 11.84
N HIS A 23 6.06 -9.71 12.92
CA HIS A 23 5.97 -8.82 14.07
C HIS A 23 7.17 -7.87 14.05
N VAL A 24 6.91 -6.59 14.15
CA VAL A 24 7.93 -5.54 14.07
C VAL A 24 7.84 -4.65 15.30
N THR A 25 8.96 -4.47 15.99
CA THR A 25 9.10 -3.47 17.05
C THR A 25 9.59 -2.16 16.42
N LEU A 26 8.83 -1.09 16.64
CA LEU A 26 9.11 0.24 16.11
C LEU A 26 10.15 0.98 16.95
N THR A 27 10.60 2.13 16.48
CA THR A 27 11.60 2.96 17.16
C THR A 27 11.13 3.48 18.52
N ASP A 28 9.82 3.64 18.70
CA ASP A 28 9.17 4.06 19.95
C ASP A 28 8.70 2.90 20.83
N GLN A 29 9.21 1.68 20.59
CA GLN A 29 8.89 0.44 21.30
C GLN A 29 7.48 -0.11 21.09
N ARG A 30 6.60 0.55 20.32
CA ARG A 30 5.32 -0.03 19.92
C ARG A 30 5.56 -1.23 19.00
N ARG A 31 4.65 -2.18 19.06
CA ARG A 31 4.70 -3.39 18.25
C ARG A 31 3.57 -3.39 17.24
N ILE A 32 3.89 -3.75 16.01
CA ILE A 32 2.93 -3.95 14.94
C ILE A 32 3.02 -5.36 14.38
N ARG A 33 1.88 -5.90 13.99
CA ARG A 33 1.80 -7.08 13.14
C ARG A 33 1.59 -6.64 11.70
N ILE A 34 2.44 -7.13 10.80
CA ILE A 34 2.26 -6.99 9.35
C ILE A 34 1.63 -8.29 8.84
N ARG A 35 0.63 -8.18 7.98
CA ARG A 35 0.00 -9.30 7.29
C ARG A 35 -0.52 -8.90 5.92
N ALA A 36 -0.74 -9.86 5.05
CA ALA A 36 -1.50 -9.61 3.82
C ALA A 36 -2.96 -9.27 4.15
N LEU A 37 -3.58 -8.45 3.34
CA LEU A 37 -5.03 -8.23 3.37
C LEU A 37 -5.72 -9.48 2.81
N HIS A 38 -6.72 -10.01 3.51
CA HIS A 38 -7.53 -11.08 2.94
C HIS A 38 -8.36 -10.55 1.77
N SER A 39 -8.55 -11.39 0.74
CA SER A 39 -9.36 -10.99 -0.42
C SER A 39 -10.77 -10.63 0.02
N ARG A 40 -11.26 -9.48 -0.47
CA ARG A 40 -12.56 -8.89 -0.10
C ARG A 40 -12.68 -8.41 1.34
N GLU A 41 -11.59 -8.31 2.08
CA GLU A 41 -11.58 -7.75 3.43
C GLU A 41 -11.62 -6.21 3.36
N GLU A 42 -12.80 -5.63 3.48
CA GLU A 42 -13.03 -4.18 3.33
C GLU A 42 -12.78 -3.39 4.62
N ARG A 43 -13.02 -4.02 5.78
CA ARG A 43 -13.01 -3.36 7.09
C ARG A 43 -11.70 -2.63 7.40
N PRO A 44 -10.49 -3.20 7.18
CA PRO A 44 -9.23 -2.53 7.46
C PRO A 44 -9.10 -1.17 6.78
N MET A 45 -9.49 -1.08 5.50
CA MET A 45 -9.43 0.16 4.74
C MET A 45 -10.39 1.23 5.25
N ARG A 46 -11.61 0.83 5.62
CA ARG A 46 -12.61 1.76 6.16
C ARG A 46 -12.17 2.31 7.52
N VAL A 47 -11.68 1.42 8.41
CA VAL A 47 -11.19 1.80 9.73
C VAL A 47 -9.99 2.74 9.61
N LEU A 48 -9.00 2.38 8.80
CA LEU A 48 -7.82 3.21 8.58
C LEU A 48 -8.23 4.58 8.01
N HIS A 49 -9.00 4.61 6.92
CA HIS A 49 -9.40 5.86 6.28
C HIS A 49 -10.14 6.82 7.25
N ALA A 50 -11.02 6.29 8.10
CA ALA A 50 -11.75 7.10 9.08
C ALA A 50 -10.83 7.82 10.07
N ARG A 51 -9.65 7.26 10.35
CA ARG A 51 -8.65 7.79 11.29
C ARG A 51 -7.61 8.71 10.65
N LEU A 52 -7.54 8.77 9.31
CA LEU A 52 -6.60 9.64 8.62
C LEU A 52 -7.03 11.10 8.70
N SER A 53 -6.07 12.01 8.85
CA SER A 53 -6.32 13.44 8.66
C SER A 53 -6.73 13.76 7.22
N PRO A 54 -7.41 14.90 6.97
CA PRO A 54 -7.73 15.33 5.62
C PRO A 54 -6.50 15.43 4.71
N ARG A 55 -5.35 15.89 5.26
CA ARG A 55 -4.08 15.97 4.53
C ARG A 55 -3.58 14.59 4.12
N THR A 56 -3.56 13.62 5.04
CA THR A 56 -3.08 12.27 4.77
C THR A 56 -3.99 11.55 3.77
N ARG A 57 -5.33 11.76 3.84
CA ARG A 57 -6.27 11.28 2.81
C ARG A 57 -5.93 11.86 1.44
N TYR A 58 -5.74 13.18 1.35
CA TYR A 58 -5.37 13.83 0.10
C TYR A 58 -4.05 13.29 -0.47
N LEU A 59 -3.01 13.17 0.36
CA LEU A 59 -1.71 12.64 -0.07
C LEU A 59 -1.79 11.19 -0.59
N ARG A 60 -2.74 10.40 -0.06
CA ARG A 60 -2.94 9.00 -0.49
C ARG A 60 -3.72 8.88 -1.80
N PHE A 61 -4.73 9.71 -2.00
CA PHE A 61 -5.66 9.58 -3.11
C PHE A 61 -5.50 10.66 -4.17
N LEU A 62 -4.67 11.67 -3.92
CA LEU A 62 -4.45 12.86 -4.76
C LEU A 62 -5.77 13.58 -5.12
N SER A 63 -6.74 13.42 -4.25
CA SER A 63 -8.10 13.95 -4.38
C SER A 63 -8.72 14.10 -2.99
N PRO A 64 -9.59 15.09 -2.78
CA PRO A 64 -10.35 15.21 -1.53
C PRO A 64 -11.41 14.09 -1.46
N ILE A 65 -11.13 13.06 -0.67
CA ILE A 65 -12.05 11.93 -0.42
C ILE A 65 -12.41 11.93 1.07
N PRO A 66 -13.48 12.63 1.49
CA PRO A 66 -13.91 12.65 2.89
C PRO A 66 -14.36 11.26 3.38
N THR A 67 -15.03 10.52 2.51
CA THR A 67 -15.52 9.16 2.76
C THR A 67 -15.13 8.27 1.59
N LEU A 68 -14.60 7.07 1.88
CA LEU A 68 -14.26 6.10 0.83
C LEU A 68 -15.54 5.60 0.12
N PRO A 69 -15.66 5.80 -1.20
CA PRO A 69 -16.75 5.20 -1.96
C PRO A 69 -16.68 3.68 -1.94
N ASP A 70 -17.83 3.00 -1.82
CA ASP A 70 -17.89 1.54 -1.75
C ASP A 70 -17.22 0.86 -2.96
N ALA A 71 -17.38 1.42 -4.16
CA ALA A 71 -16.72 0.90 -5.36
C ALA A 71 -15.18 0.93 -5.25
N LEU A 72 -14.63 2.00 -4.65
CA LEU A 72 -13.19 2.11 -4.42
C LEU A 72 -12.72 1.11 -3.37
N VAL A 73 -13.45 0.96 -2.26
CA VAL A 73 -13.14 -0.02 -1.21
C VAL A 73 -13.12 -1.44 -1.78
N ARG A 74 -14.17 -1.84 -2.50
CA ARG A 74 -14.23 -3.16 -3.18
C ARG A 74 -13.06 -3.37 -4.15
N ARG A 75 -12.69 -2.35 -4.92
CA ARG A 75 -11.56 -2.41 -5.84
C ARG A 75 -10.23 -2.60 -5.11
N LEU A 76 -10.01 -1.90 -4.00
CA LEU A 76 -8.79 -2.00 -3.19
C LEU A 76 -8.71 -3.36 -2.45
N ALA A 77 -9.85 -3.89 -2.00
CA ALA A 77 -9.95 -5.18 -1.33
C ALA A 77 -9.86 -6.38 -2.29
N CYS A 78 -9.95 -6.15 -3.60
CA CYS A 78 -9.87 -7.20 -4.60
C CYS A 78 -8.41 -7.56 -4.86
N VAL A 79 -7.81 -8.34 -3.95
CA VAL A 79 -6.45 -8.89 -4.07
C VAL A 79 -6.48 -10.33 -4.56
N ASP A 80 -5.53 -10.71 -5.40
CA ASP A 80 -5.34 -12.06 -5.93
C ASP A 80 -3.98 -12.67 -5.53
N TYR A 81 -3.21 -11.92 -4.74
CA TYR A 81 -1.87 -12.24 -4.23
C TYR A 81 -0.79 -12.46 -5.30
N ARG A 82 -1.12 -12.28 -6.57
CA ARG A 82 -0.19 -12.42 -7.70
C ARG A 82 0.02 -11.09 -8.41
N ARG A 83 -1.03 -10.52 -9.00
CA ARG A 83 -1.00 -9.24 -9.72
C ARG A 83 -1.49 -8.07 -8.87
N ARG A 84 -2.14 -8.38 -7.75
CA ARG A 84 -2.65 -7.40 -6.78
C ARG A 84 -2.45 -7.93 -5.38
N LEU A 85 -1.72 -7.18 -4.59
CA LEU A 85 -1.44 -7.48 -3.19
C LEU A 85 -1.61 -6.23 -2.35
N ALA A 86 -2.15 -6.39 -1.16
CA ALA A 86 -2.11 -5.36 -0.12
C ALA A 86 -1.61 -5.99 1.18
N VAL A 87 -0.81 -5.23 1.92
CA VAL A 87 -0.35 -5.56 3.27
C VAL A 87 -0.81 -4.47 4.23
N VAL A 88 -1.20 -4.88 5.43
CA VAL A 88 -1.63 -4.00 6.50
C VAL A 88 -0.67 -4.11 7.69
N ALA A 89 -0.51 -3.00 8.43
CA ALA A 89 0.09 -3.01 9.75
C ALA A 89 -1.01 -2.81 10.79
N GLU A 90 -1.04 -3.69 11.79
CA GLU A 90 -1.99 -3.66 12.90
C GLU A 90 -1.24 -3.39 14.21
N ASP A 91 -1.76 -2.48 15.02
CA ASP A 91 -1.28 -2.28 16.39
C ASP A 91 -1.59 -3.52 17.23
N GLU A 92 -0.58 -4.19 17.75
CA GLU A 92 -0.78 -5.40 18.58
C GLU A 92 -1.54 -5.12 19.87
N ALA A 93 -1.44 -3.92 20.43
CA ALA A 93 -2.14 -3.53 21.63
C ALA A 93 -3.64 -3.29 21.41
N ALA A 94 -4.05 -2.96 20.19
CA ALA A 94 -5.45 -2.62 19.84
C ALA A 94 -6.24 -3.79 19.27
N GLY A 95 -5.64 -4.97 19.07
CA GLY A 95 -6.28 -6.16 18.47
C GLY A 95 -6.81 -5.91 17.06
N CYS A 96 -7.87 -6.62 16.66
CA CYS A 96 -8.43 -6.59 15.30
C CYS A 96 -8.96 -5.23 14.80
N ALA A 97 -9.05 -4.22 15.65
CA ALA A 97 -9.45 -2.85 15.29
C ALA A 97 -8.25 -1.93 15.01
N GLY A 98 -7.03 -2.45 15.14
CA GLY A 98 -5.81 -1.67 15.22
C GLY A 98 -5.10 -1.41 13.89
N VAL A 99 -5.76 -1.46 12.72
CA VAL A 99 -5.09 -1.14 11.45
C VAL A 99 -4.62 0.31 11.44
N VAL A 100 -3.29 0.49 11.34
CA VAL A 100 -2.62 1.79 11.40
C VAL A 100 -1.95 2.18 10.09
N ALA A 101 -1.76 1.22 9.17
CA ALA A 101 -1.18 1.50 7.86
C ALA A 101 -1.56 0.43 6.83
N LEU A 102 -1.48 0.81 5.56
CA LEU A 102 -1.71 -0.07 4.42
C LEU A 102 -0.74 0.28 3.30
N ALA A 103 -0.16 -0.73 2.68
CA ALA A 103 0.56 -0.60 1.42
C ALA A 103 0.02 -1.62 0.41
N SER A 104 0.03 -1.26 -0.86
CA SER A 104 -0.50 -2.13 -1.92
C SER A 104 0.29 -1.98 -3.22
N PHE A 105 0.30 -3.05 -4.02
CA PHE A 105 0.67 -2.95 -5.43
C PHE A 105 -0.44 -3.49 -6.33
N SER A 106 -0.46 -2.98 -7.56
CA SER A 106 -1.27 -3.48 -8.67
C SER A 106 -0.40 -3.56 -9.91
N ALA A 107 -0.39 -4.69 -10.60
CA ALA A 107 0.34 -4.84 -11.86
C ALA A 107 -0.17 -3.85 -12.91
N VAL A 108 0.75 -3.14 -13.53
CA VAL A 108 0.52 -2.29 -14.71
C VAL A 108 0.71 -3.14 -15.95
N ASP A 109 1.82 -3.89 -16.02
CA ASP A 109 2.14 -4.86 -17.06
C ASP A 109 2.75 -6.15 -16.45
N GLU A 110 3.57 -6.90 -17.18
CA GLU A 110 4.14 -8.17 -16.71
C GLU A 110 5.29 -7.95 -15.71
N THR A 111 6.00 -6.82 -15.77
CA THR A 111 7.17 -6.54 -14.93
C THR A 111 7.02 -5.26 -14.11
N THR A 112 6.00 -4.44 -14.39
CA THR A 112 5.78 -3.15 -13.73
C THR A 112 4.59 -3.20 -12.80
N ALA A 113 4.74 -2.71 -11.57
CA ALA A 113 3.67 -2.59 -10.59
C ALA A 113 3.52 -1.14 -10.09
N GLU A 114 2.28 -0.66 -10.02
CA GLU A 114 1.95 0.58 -9.31
C GLU A 114 1.89 0.30 -7.81
N VAL A 115 2.60 1.11 -7.02
CA VAL A 115 2.68 0.97 -5.56
C VAL A 115 2.11 2.18 -4.86
N ALA A 116 1.47 1.94 -3.71
CA ALA A 116 0.94 2.99 -2.87
C ALA A 116 1.02 2.61 -1.39
N VAL A 117 1.20 3.60 -0.52
CA VAL A 117 1.29 3.41 0.92
C VAL A 117 0.56 4.55 1.65
N VAL A 118 -0.03 4.24 2.79
CA VAL A 118 -0.57 5.21 3.72
C VAL A 118 -0.34 4.74 5.16
N VAL A 119 0.01 5.68 6.03
CA VAL A 119 0.22 5.46 7.46
C VAL A 119 -0.62 6.47 8.22
N GLN A 120 -1.35 6.04 9.24
CA GLN A 120 -2.10 6.92 10.15
C GLN A 120 -1.16 7.95 10.78
N ASP A 121 -1.63 9.18 10.98
CA ASP A 121 -0.80 10.32 11.32
C ASP A 121 0.06 10.09 12.58
N ASP A 122 -0.54 9.53 13.65
CA ASP A 122 0.15 9.24 14.92
C ASP A 122 1.18 8.09 14.83
N TRP A 123 1.22 7.38 13.71
CA TRP A 123 2.12 6.26 13.44
C TRP A 123 3.19 6.60 12.40
N GLN A 124 3.16 7.84 11.87
CA GLN A 124 4.16 8.27 10.91
C GLN A 124 5.51 8.51 11.60
N ARG A 125 6.59 8.41 10.81
CA ARG A 125 7.99 8.63 11.25
C ARG A 125 8.49 7.67 12.33
N GLN A 126 7.75 6.56 12.58
CA GLN A 126 8.13 5.50 13.54
C GLN A 126 8.68 4.23 12.87
N GLY A 127 8.85 4.25 11.54
CA GLY A 127 9.35 3.10 10.79
C GLY A 127 8.27 2.25 10.13
N VAL A 128 6.97 2.46 10.44
CA VAL A 128 5.84 1.67 9.89
C VAL A 128 5.84 1.67 8.36
N GLY A 129 5.93 2.85 7.73
CA GLY A 129 5.96 2.95 6.27
C GLY A 129 7.16 2.24 5.65
N THR A 130 8.33 2.29 6.31
CA THR A 130 9.54 1.59 5.87
C THR A 130 9.33 0.08 5.90
N ALA A 131 8.80 -0.46 7.00
CA ALA A 131 8.52 -1.89 7.15
C ALA A 131 7.53 -2.39 6.09
N LEU A 132 6.39 -1.68 5.92
CA LEU A 132 5.39 -2.06 4.93
C LEU A 132 5.90 -2.00 3.49
N VAL A 133 6.61 -0.93 3.11
CA VAL A 133 7.13 -0.79 1.74
C VAL A 133 8.19 -1.85 1.47
N SER A 134 9.07 -2.18 2.43
CA SER A 134 10.02 -3.30 2.31
C SER A 134 9.29 -4.60 2.02
N THR A 135 8.36 -4.99 2.91
CA THR A 135 7.58 -6.22 2.77
C THR A 135 6.85 -6.29 1.41
N LEU A 136 6.25 -5.16 0.99
CA LEU A 136 5.51 -5.09 -0.26
C LEU A 136 6.41 -5.26 -1.48
N LEU A 137 7.55 -4.56 -1.53
CA LEU A 137 8.47 -4.61 -2.66
C LEU A 137 9.16 -5.98 -2.76
N ASP A 138 9.56 -6.58 -1.61
CA ASP A 138 10.11 -7.95 -1.58
C ASP A 138 9.09 -8.97 -2.11
N ALA A 139 7.82 -8.79 -1.74
CA ALA A 139 6.73 -9.63 -2.25
C ALA A 139 6.46 -9.42 -3.74
N ALA A 140 6.60 -8.21 -4.25
CA ALA A 140 6.43 -7.89 -5.65
C ALA A 140 7.56 -8.48 -6.52
N GLU A 141 8.82 -8.36 -6.08
CA GLU A 141 9.97 -8.95 -6.78
C GLU A 141 9.87 -10.47 -6.89
N LYS A 142 9.48 -11.15 -5.80
CA LYS A 142 9.22 -12.60 -5.83
C LYS A 142 8.13 -13.01 -6.82
N ARG A 143 7.31 -12.06 -7.29
CA ARG A 143 6.24 -12.25 -8.28
C ARG A 143 6.64 -11.78 -9.68
N GLY A 144 7.91 -11.37 -9.86
CA GLY A 144 8.48 -10.99 -11.16
C GLY A 144 8.38 -9.50 -11.50
N PHE A 145 7.98 -8.65 -10.54
CA PHE A 145 7.99 -7.19 -10.77
C PHE A 145 9.35 -6.61 -10.41
N ASP A 146 9.99 -5.93 -11.33
CA ASP A 146 11.30 -5.28 -11.16
C ASP A 146 11.23 -3.76 -11.32
N ARG A 147 10.12 -3.26 -11.81
CA ARG A 147 9.84 -1.84 -12.04
C ARG A 147 8.61 -1.39 -11.27
N PHE A 148 8.71 -0.24 -10.63
CA PHE A 148 7.65 0.28 -9.77
C PHE A 148 7.26 1.69 -10.17
N VAL A 149 5.96 1.96 -10.19
CA VAL A 149 5.38 3.29 -10.44
C VAL A 149 4.71 3.79 -9.17
N ALA A 150 4.91 5.06 -8.84
CA ALA A 150 4.23 5.70 -7.74
C ALA A 150 3.77 7.10 -8.14
N SER A 151 2.48 7.40 -7.97
CA SER A 151 1.93 8.75 -8.11
C SER A 151 1.88 9.42 -6.74
N ILE A 152 2.55 10.54 -6.59
CA ILE A 152 2.66 11.28 -5.32
C ILE A 152 2.36 12.76 -5.52
N ALA A 153 1.88 13.46 -4.49
CA ALA A 153 1.83 14.92 -4.53
C ALA A 153 3.26 15.48 -4.68
N ALA A 154 3.45 16.48 -5.53
CA ALA A 154 4.79 17.00 -5.87
C ALA A 154 5.54 17.55 -4.65
N ASP A 155 4.82 18.03 -3.64
CA ASP A 155 5.36 18.52 -2.36
C ASP A 155 5.52 17.43 -1.29
N ASN A 156 5.19 16.17 -1.59
CA ASN A 156 5.30 15.06 -0.64
C ASN A 156 6.72 14.48 -0.60
N TRP A 157 7.65 15.29 -0.07
CA TRP A 157 9.05 14.90 0.08
C TRP A 157 9.24 13.70 1.02
N ILE A 158 8.29 13.45 1.95
CA ILE A 158 8.38 12.32 2.90
C ILE A 158 8.31 10.98 2.15
N ILE A 159 7.30 10.83 1.29
CA ILE A 159 7.16 9.60 0.51
C ILE A 159 8.29 9.49 -0.54
N ARG A 160 8.70 10.61 -1.15
CA ARG A 160 9.84 10.64 -2.07
C ARG A 160 11.09 10.08 -1.41
N ARG A 161 11.44 10.60 -0.22
CA ARG A 161 12.58 10.13 0.56
C ARG A 161 12.45 8.67 1.00
N LEU A 162 11.23 8.21 1.29
CA LEU A 162 10.97 6.80 1.60
C LEU A 162 11.30 5.92 0.39
N LEU A 163 10.79 6.25 -0.79
CA LEU A 163 11.03 5.47 -2.02
C LEU A 163 12.51 5.47 -2.42
N ASP A 164 13.21 6.59 -2.30
CA ASP A 164 14.64 6.71 -2.59
C ASP A 164 15.53 5.76 -1.73
N ARG A 165 15.03 5.30 -0.58
CA ARG A 165 15.73 4.30 0.26
C ARG A 165 15.66 2.90 -0.34
N PHE A 166 14.61 2.59 -1.08
CA PHE A 166 14.34 1.26 -1.62
C PHE A 166 14.75 1.10 -3.07
N GLY A 167 14.91 2.20 -3.79
CA GLY A 167 15.19 2.11 -5.21
C GLY A 167 15.86 3.35 -5.78
N ARG A 168 16.21 3.26 -7.04
CA ARG A 168 16.71 4.38 -7.84
C ARG A 168 15.59 4.84 -8.77
N VAL A 169 15.19 6.10 -8.67
CA VAL A 169 14.24 6.72 -9.61
C VAL A 169 14.91 6.80 -10.98
N VAL A 170 14.26 6.22 -11.99
CA VAL A 170 14.72 6.20 -13.38
C VAL A 170 13.98 7.23 -14.23
N THR A 171 12.73 7.54 -13.89
CA THR A 171 11.93 8.58 -14.55
C THR A 171 11.11 9.32 -13.51
N SER A 172 10.96 10.63 -13.69
CA SER A 172 10.09 11.47 -12.86
C SER A 172 9.43 12.49 -13.79
N HIS A 173 8.10 12.50 -13.82
CA HIS A 173 7.31 13.49 -14.52
C HIS A 173 6.35 14.17 -13.55
N THR A 174 6.31 15.50 -13.58
CA THR A 174 5.41 16.27 -12.70
C THR A 174 4.45 17.08 -13.56
N SER A 175 3.15 16.93 -13.30
CA SER A 175 2.10 17.69 -13.93
C SER A 175 0.97 17.95 -12.93
N LEU A 176 0.39 19.15 -12.96
CA LEU A 176 -0.75 19.54 -12.13
C LEU A 176 -0.57 19.24 -10.62
N GLY A 177 0.65 19.40 -10.10
CA GLY A 177 0.94 19.16 -8.69
C GLY A 177 1.09 17.68 -8.28
N VAL A 178 1.08 16.76 -9.27
CA VAL A 178 1.32 15.32 -9.07
C VAL A 178 2.62 14.93 -9.77
N SER A 179 3.47 14.20 -9.06
CA SER A 179 4.67 13.58 -9.62
C SER A 179 4.45 12.07 -9.79
N GLU A 180 4.59 11.60 -11.01
CA GLU A 180 4.68 10.19 -11.33
C GLU A 180 6.16 9.79 -11.35
N LEU A 181 6.50 8.83 -10.51
CA LEU A 181 7.86 8.33 -10.35
C LEU A 181 7.91 6.89 -10.85
N VAL A 182 8.91 6.61 -11.69
CA VAL A 182 9.28 5.23 -12.04
C VAL A 182 10.61 4.92 -11.37
N PHE A 183 10.67 3.84 -10.60
CA PHE A 183 11.90 3.42 -9.93
C PHE A 183 12.13 1.92 -10.04
N VAL A 184 13.37 1.51 -9.92
CA VAL A 184 13.83 0.12 -9.85
C VAL A 184 14.51 -0.11 -8.51
N ARG A 185 14.41 -1.32 -7.96
CA ARG A 185 15.11 -1.65 -6.70
C ARG A 185 16.63 -1.53 -6.85
N ARG A 186 17.28 -1.31 -5.71
CA ARG A 186 18.75 -1.35 -5.61
C ARG A 186 19.22 -2.74 -5.28
#